data_6f7e92bc9dc642193ace491323ec2086
#
_entry.id   6f7e92bc9dc642193ace491323ec2086
#
_cell.length_a   1.000
_cell.length_b   1.000
_cell.length_c   1.000
_cell.angle_alpha   90.00
_cell.angle_beta   90.00
_cell.angle_gamma   90.00
#
_symmetry.space_group_name_H-M   'P 1'
#
loop_
_entity.id
_entity.type
_entity.pdbx_description
1 polymer ?
#
loop_
_entity_poly.entity_id
_entity_poly.type
_entity_poly.pdbx_seq_one_letter_code
_entity_poly.pdbx_strand_id
1 'polypeptide(L)'
;MDIILIPGLWLHGSSWDPVVAVLEQAGHRARPLTLPGMEGKDDDRSGVTLADHVDAVVAAIDAVDAPLVLVGHSAGSGIAHAAVDARPDRVVRAVYVGGFPSADGEQLLAGLPAHNGDVAMPDWAVVGEEANVVDFDEASLARLYAEAIPAPEGVLTGTVRLSDERRYDVPVTLVCPEYTAADLRGWVAQGELPEVSRIKDVEYVDLPGGHWPQLTQPEKLARIILDAAG
;
A
#
# COMPACT_ATOMS: atom_id res chain seq x y z
N MET A 1 -5.47 -14.38 13.26
CA MET A 1 -4.14 -13.87 12.85
C MET A 1 -4.14 -12.36 12.94
N ASP A 2 -2.99 -11.71 13.18
CA ASP A 2 -2.87 -10.26 13.04
C ASP A 2 -2.65 -9.88 11.58
N ILE A 3 -3.31 -8.82 11.14
CA ILE A 3 -3.23 -8.29 9.77
C ILE A 3 -2.95 -6.78 9.89
N ILE A 4 -1.76 -6.35 9.50
CA ILE A 4 -1.39 -4.92 9.47
C ILE A 4 -1.75 -4.35 8.11
N LEU A 5 -2.44 -3.20 8.10
CA LEU A 5 -2.96 -2.55 6.90
C LEU A 5 -2.30 -1.18 6.73
N ILE A 6 -1.55 -1.01 5.66
CA ILE A 6 -0.78 0.20 5.35
C ILE A 6 -1.50 0.96 4.23
N PRO A 7 -1.97 2.20 4.48
CA PRO A 7 -2.64 3.00 3.45
C PRO A 7 -1.67 3.46 2.36
N GLY A 8 -2.23 3.83 1.23
CA GLY A 8 -1.52 4.58 0.18
C GLY A 8 -1.32 6.05 0.56
N LEU A 9 -0.70 6.80 -0.35
CA LEU A 9 -0.56 8.25 -0.19
C LEU A 9 -1.94 8.90 0.02
N TRP A 10 -1.94 10.04 0.67
CA TRP A 10 -3.11 10.89 0.95
C TRP A 10 -4.16 10.29 1.90
N LEU A 11 -3.94 9.06 2.39
CA LEU A 11 -4.94 8.35 3.19
C LEU A 11 -4.51 8.20 4.65
N HIS A 12 -5.47 8.41 5.54
CA HIS A 12 -5.41 8.03 6.95
C HIS A 12 -5.71 6.53 7.11
N GLY A 13 -5.30 5.94 8.23
CA GLY A 13 -5.57 4.53 8.55
C GLY A 13 -7.04 4.13 8.50
N SER A 14 -7.95 5.07 8.82
CA SER A 14 -9.39 4.84 8.75
C SER A 14 -9.94 4.56 7.34
N SER A 15 -9.15 4.79 6.29
CA SER A 15 -9.51 4.35 4.93
C SER A 15 -9.70 2.84 4.82
N TRP A 16 -9.19 2.08 5.77
CA TRP A 16 -9.35 0.63 5.87
C TRP A 16 -10.55 0.18 6.71
N ASP A 17 -11.28 1.09 7.39
CA ASP A 17 -12.37 0.71 8.30
C ASP A 17 -13.41 -0.23 7.67
N PRO A 18 -13.85 -0.06 6.39
CA PRO A 18 -14.78 -0.98 5.78
C PRO A 18 -14.20 -2.41 5.59
N VAL A 19 -12.91 -2.52 5.32
CA VAL A 19 -12.18 -3.80 5.20
C VAL A 19 -11.97 -4.42 6.58
N VAL A 20 -11.57 -3.61 7.57
CA VAL A 20 -11.38 -4.02 8.97
C VAL A 20 -12.62 -4.72 9.52
N ALA A 21 -13.81 -4.14 9.29
CA ALA A 21 -15.07 -4.72 9.76
C ALA A 21 -15.27 -6.17 9.26
N VAL A 22 -14.90 -6.48 8.02
CA VAL A 22 -15.02 -7.83 7.44
C VAL A 22 -13.96 -8.78 8.02
N LEU A 23 -12.71 -8.32 8.13
CA LEU A 23 -11.60 -9.12 8.67
C LEU A 23 -11.86 -9.50 10.13
N GLU A 24 -12.36 -8.58 10.95
CA GLU A 24 -12.69 -8.83 12.35
C GLU A 24 -13.88 -9.77 12.51
N GLN A 25 -14.90 -9.67 11.67
CA GLN A 25 -16.02 -10.63 11.64
C GLN A 25 -15.55 -12.05 11.31
N ALA A 26 -14.47 -12.19 10.54
CA ALA A 26 -13.84 -13.48 10.25
C ALA A 26 -12.89 -13.96 11.37
N GLY A 27 -12.75 -13.20 12.47
CA GLY A 27 -11.96 -13.60 13.64
C GLY A 27 -10.48 -13.20 13.57
N HIS A 28 -10.08 -12.34 12.64
CA HIS A 28 -8.74 -11.79 12.56
C HIS A 28 -8.63 -10.50 13.37
N ARG A 29 -7.40 -10.09 13.69
CA ARG A 29 -7.12 -8.79 14.32
C ARG A 29 -6.55 -7.84 13.26
N ALA A 30 -7.38 -6.96 12.73
CA ALA A 30 -6.96 -5.96 11.78
C ALA A 30 -6.33 -4.75 12.50
N ARG A 31 -5.20 -4.28 11.98
CA ARG A 31 -4.41 -3.17 12.53
C ARG A 31 -4.14 -2.14 11.44
N PRO A 32 -5.11 -1.25 11.12
CA PRO A 32 -4.88 -0.16 10.19
C PRO A 32 -3.88 0.83 10.80
N LEU A 33 -2.87 1.20 10.03
CA LEU A 33 -1.86 2.16 10.45
C LEU A 33 -2.19 3.55 9.92
N THR A 34 -1.99 4.57 10.75
CA THR A 34 -1.81 5.94 10.31
C THR A 34 -0.30 6.21 10.35
N LEU A 35 0.27 6.54 9.21
CA LEU A 35 1.72 6.78 9.10
C LEU A 35 2.08 8.20 9.56
N PRO A 36 3.32 8.44 10.00
CA PRO A 36 3.76 9.77 10.45
C PRO A 36 3.45 10.87 9.44
N GLY A 37 2.89 11.99 9.91
CA GLY A 37 2.47 13.12 9.08
C GLY A 37 1.17 12.91 8.31
N MET A 38 0.47 11.79 8.54
CA MET A 38 -0.81 11.45 7.91
C MET A 38 -1.97 11.41 8.91
N GLU A 39 -1.79 12.00 10.09
CA GLU A 39 -2.81 12.05 11.15
C GLU A 39 -3.91 13.08 10.84
N GLY A 40 -3.56 14.18 10.15
CA GLY A 40 -4.51 15.22 9.79
C GLY A 40 -3.97 16.22 8.76
N LYS A 41 -4.86 17.04 8.22
CA LYS A 41 -4.49 18.01 7.16
C LYS A 41 -3.60 19.15 7.66
N ASP A 42 -3.76 19.50 8.95
CA ASP A 42 -3.07 20.63 9.56
C ASP A 42 -1.78 20.21 10.30
N ASP A 43 -1.42 18.91 10.23
CA ASP A 43 -0.23 18.41 10.90
C ASP A 43 1.04 18.90 10.21
N ASP A 44 2.06 19.14 11.02
CA ASP A 44 3.40 19.43 10.52
C ASP A 44 4.05 18.13 10.03
N ARG A 45 4.21 18.03 8.71
CA ARG A 45 4.89 16.90 8.06
C ARG A 45 6.27 17.26 7.53
N SER A 46 6.76 18.44 7.87
CA SER A 46 8.11 18.87 7.52
C SER A 46 9.14 17.95 8.15
N GLY A 47 10.03 17.41 7.35
CA GLY A 47 11.04 16.46 7.81
C GLY A 47 10.60 15.01 7.92
N VAL A 48 9.32 14.68 7.67
CA VAL A 48 8.88 13.28 7.59
C VAL A 48 9.46 12.64 6.32
N THR A 49 10.08 11.48 6.48
CA THR A 49 10.80 10.76 5.42
C THR A 49 10.20 9.39 5.17
N LEU A 50 10.60 8.76 4.06
CA LEU A 50 10.28 7.36 3.77
C LEU A 50 10.76 6.42 4.90
N ALA A 51 11.93 6.71 5.48
CA ALA A 51 12.45 5.90 6.58
C ALA A 51 11.52 5.95 7.81
N ASP A 52 10.94 7.10 8.14
CA ASP A 52 9.99 7.22 9.26
C ASP A 52 8.73 6.38 9.01
N HIS A 53 8.25 6.33 7.76
CA HIS A 53 7.11 5.48 7.40
C HIS A 53 7.45 3.99 7.52
N VAL A 54 8.61 3.57 7.02
CA VAL A 54 9.08 2.18 7.14
C VAL A 54 9.27 1.80 8.60
N ASP A 55 9.90 2.65 9.40
CA ASP A 55 10.14 2.42 10.84
C ASP A 55 8.83 2.31 11.62
N ALA A 56 7.82 3.10 11.28
CA ALA A 56 6.49 2.99 11.89
C ALA A 56 5.85 1.61 11.60
N VAL A 57 5.97 1.10 10.38
CA VAL A 57 5.49 -0.24 10.02
C VAL A 57 6.29 -1.32 10.75
N VAL A 58 7.61 -1.21 10.79
CA VAL A 58 8.49 -2.13 11.52
C VAL A 58 8.14 -2.16 12.99
N ALA A 59 7.91 -1.00 13.62
CA ALA A 59 7.49 -0.93 15.02
C ALA A 59 6.12 -1.63 15.24
N ALA A 60 5.18 -1.48 14.29
CA ALA A 60 3.89 -2.17 14.36
C ALA A 60 4.04 -3.70 14.23
N ILE A 61 4.96 -4.19 13.37
CA ILE A 61 5.31 -5.62 13.26
C ILE A 61 5.91 -6.12 14.58
N ASP A 62 6.86 -5.37 15.15
CA ASP A 62 7.55 -5.75 16.37
C ASP A 62 6.62 -5.75 17.61
N ALA A 63 5.53 -4.99 17.57
CA ALA A 63 4.49 -4.97 18.62
C ALA A 63 3.53 -6.16 18.58
N VAL A 64 3.64 -7.06 17.60
CA VAL A 64 2.85 -8.30 17.49
C VAL A 64 3.70 -9.47 17.91
N ASP A 65 3.21 -10.35 18.79
CA ASP A 65 3.99 -11.49 19.30
C ASP A 65 4.09 -12.68 18.31
N ALA A 66 3.16 -12.77 17.36
CA ALA A 66 3.05 -13.87 16.39
C ALA A 66 3.39 -13.39 14.96
N PRO A 67 3.73 -14.31 14.04
CA PRO A 67 3.78 -14.00 12.62
C PRO A 67 2.45 -13.44 12.10
N LEU A 68 2.52 -12.53 11.14
CA LEU A 68 1.38 -11.72 10.67
C LEU A 68 1.31 -11.63 9.14
N VAL A 69 0.17 -11.18 8.63
CA VAL A 69 0.00 -10.75 7.24
C VAL A 69 0.20 -9.23 7.17
N LEU A 70 0.95 -8.78 6.17
CA LEU A 70 1.20 -7.36 5.92
C LEU A 70 0.52 -6.95 4.61
N VAL A 71 -0.35 -5.96 4.66
CA VAL A 71 -1.11 -5.47 3.49
C VAL A 71 -0.69 -4.04 3.20
N GLY A 72 -0.25 -3.75 1.99
CA GLY A 72 0.06 -2.40 1.52
C GLY A 72 -0.81 -2.01 0.33
N HIS A 73 -1.32 -0.79 0.32
CA HIS A 73 -2.06 -0.23 -0.80
C HIS A 73 -1.22 0.84 -1.52
N SER A 74 -1.19 0.80 -2.85
CA SER A 74 -0.50 1.82 -3.66
C SER A 74 0.97 2.00 -3.23
N ALA A 75 1.43 3.21 -2.95
CA ALA A 75 2.75 3.48 -2.37
C ALA A 75 3.01 2.74 -1.05
N GLY A 76 1.95 2.43 -0.27
CA GLY A 76 2.04 1.57 0.91
C GLY A 76 2.56 0.16 0.60
N SER A 77 2.50 -0.31 -0.65
CA SER A 77 3.08 -1.59 -1.08
C SER A 77 4.62 -1.55 -1.05
N GLY A 78 5.22 -0.45 -1.51
CA GLY A 78 6.66 -0.25 -1.42
C GLY A 78 7.15 -0.12 0.02
N ILE A 79 6.39 0.60 0.88
CA ILE A 79 6.67 0.73 2.32
C ILE A 79 6.57 -0.65 3.00
N ALA A 80 5.51 -1.42 2.67
CA ALA A 80 5.33 -2.78 3.18
C ALA A 80 6.49 -3.69 2.78
N HIS A 81 6.96 -3.62 1.54
CA HIS A 81 8.08 -4.43 1.06
C HIS A 81 9.39 -4.09 1.79
N ALA A 82 9.66 -2.82 2.05
CA ALA A 82 10.81 -2.42 2.85
C ALA A 82 10.71 -2.91 4.30
N ALA A 83 9.49 -2.97 4.87
CA ALA A 83 9.28 -3.54 6.18
C ALA A 83 9.41 -5.08 6.18
N VAL A 84 9.02 -5.77 5.10
CA VAL A 84 9.31 -7.20 4.88
C VAL A 84 10.82 -7.45 4.84
N ASP A 85 11.59 -6.62 4.12
CA ASP A 85 13.06 -6.70 4.11
C ASP A 85 13.64 -6.61 5.53
N ALA A 86 13.12 -5.68 6.33
CA ALA A 86 13.58 -5.49 7.72
C ALA A 86 13.15 -6.63 8.66
N ARG A 87 12.04 -7.33 8.39
CA ARG A 87 11.45 -8.35 9.27
C ARG A 87 10.91 -9.56 8.50
N PRO A 88 11.72 -10.22 7.64
CA PRO A 88 11.23 -11.31 6.78
C PRO A 88 10.69 -12.50 7.59
N ASP A 89 11.25 -12.78 8.76
CA ASP A 89 10.83 -13.90 9.61
C ASP A 89 9.49 -13.65 10.35
N ARG A 90 8.96 -12.42 10.29
CA ARG A 90 7.73 -12.03 11.00
C ARG A 90 6.51 -12.00 10.08
N VAL A 91 6.71 -11.92 8.78
CA VAL A 91 5.63 -11.80 7.78
C VAL A 91 5.44 -13.14 7.09
N VAL A 92 4.27 -13.75 7.29
CA VAL A 92 3.94 -15.04 6.64
C VAL A 92 3.48 -14.85 5.20
N ARG A 93 2.91 -13.69 4.88
CA ARG A 93 2.53 -13.28 3.53
C ARG A 93 2.40 -11.76 3.46
N ALA A 94 2.83 -11.16 2.37
CA ALA A 94 2.53 -9.79 2.04
C ALA A 94 1.45 -9.72 0.94
N VAL A 95 0.55 -8.74 1.04
CA VAL A 95 -0.49 -8.46 0.05
C VAL A 95 -0.30 -7.04 -0.46
N TYR A 96 -0.04 -6.86 -1.75
CA TYR A 96 0.13 -5.55 -2.36
C TYR A 96 -1.07 -5.25 -3.26
N VAL A 97 -1.75 -4.15 -3.00
CA VAL A 97 -3.02 -3.76 -3.62
C VAL A 97 -2.81 -2.51 -4.47
N GLY A 98 -3.00 -2.60 -5.77
CA GLY A 98 -2.81 -1.46 -6.69
C GLY A 98 -1.41 -0.86 -6.63
N GLY A 99 -0.41 -1.69 -6.33
CA GLY A 99 0.99 -1.29 -6.23
C GLY A 99 1.91 -2.50 -6.19
N PHE A 100 3.18 -2.23 -6.31
CA PHE A 100 4.23 -3.26 -6.27
C PHE A 100 5.51 -2.68 -5.67
N PRO A 101 6.47 -3.52 -5.23
CA PRO A 101 7.69 -3.06 -4.60
C PRO A 101 8.62 -2.33 -5.57
N SER A 102 9.21 -1.23 -5.10
CA SER A 102 10.33 -0.57 -5.76
C SER A 102 11.64 -1.29 -5.47
N ALA A 103 12.62 -1.18 -6.37
CA ALA A 103 13.94 -1.76 -6.17
C ALA A 103 14.79 -0.96 -5.18
N ASP A 104 15.84 -1.62 -4.64
CA ASP A 104 16.81 -0.92 -3.79
C ASP A 104 17.46 0.26 -4.52
N GLY A 105 17.49 1.41 -3.86
CA GLY A 105 18.04 2.65 -4.39
C GLY A 105 17.05 3.47 -5.23
N GLU A 106 15.87 2.97 -5.54
CA GLU A 106 14.83 3.72 -6.25
C GLU A 106 14.03 4.62 -5.31
N GLN A 107 13.43 5.68 -5.86
CA GLN A 107 12.46 6.50 -5.13
C GLN A 107 11.14 5.74 -5.00
N LEU A 108 10.41 6.01 -3.90
CA LEU A 108 9.10 5.38 -3.70
C LEU A 108 8.11 5.78 -4.80
N LEU A 109 8.08 7.05 -5.13
CA LEU A 109 7.27 7.59 -6.22
C LEU A 109 7.87 8.92 -6.69
N ALA A 110 8.05 9.08 -8.00
CA ALA A 110 8.60 10.30 -8.58
C ALA A 110 7.56 11.06 -9.40
N GLY A 111 7.82 12.36 -9.64
CA GLY A 111 7.12 13.14 -10.66
C GLY A 111 5.88 13.91 -10.19
N LEU A 112 5.44 13.78 -8.96
CA LEU A 112 4.34 14.59 -8.42
C LEU A 112 4.87 15.95 -7.90
N PRO A 113 4.16 17.07 -8.18
CA PRO A 113 4.58 18.38 -7.72
C PRO A 113 4.39 18.55 -6.21
N ALA A 114 5.41 19.05 -5.53
CA ALA A 114 5.34 19.42 -4.13
C ALA A 114 5.17 20.93 -3.94
N HIS A 115 4.48 21.33 -2.88
CA HIS A 115 4.29 22.72 -2.46
C HIS A 115 4.63 22.84 -0.97
N ASN A 116 5.69 23.53 -0.63
CA ASN A 116 6.17 23.67 0.74
C ASN A 116 6.42 22.33 1.48
N GLY A 117 6.86 21.29 0.76
CA GLY A 117 7.06 19.97 1.32
C GLY A 117 5.81 19.06 1.34
N ASP A 118 4.69 19.57 0.86
CA ASP A 118 3.42 18.84 0.76
C ASP A 118 3.13 18.44 -0.69
N VAL A 119 2.74 17.20 -0.90
CA VAL A 119 2.26 16.67 -2.18
C VAL A 119 0.76 16.43 -2.06
N ALA A 120 -0.05 17.31 -2.65
CA ALA A 120 -1.49 17.16 -2.66
C ALA A 120 -1.93 16.01 -3.58
N MET A 121 -3.08 15.38 -3.27
CA MET A 121 -3.72 14.45 -4.20
C MET A 121 -4.07 15.20 -5.48
N PRO A 122 -3.64 14.72 -6.67
CA PRO A 122 -3.98 15.37 -7.92
C PRO A 122 -5.47 15.20 -8.24
N ASP A 123 -6.01 16.11 -9.03
CA ASP A 123 -7.29 15.89 -9.71
C ASP A 123 -7.04 14.90 -10.86
N TRP A 124 -7.55 13.66 -10.70
CA TRP A 124 -7.29 12.56 -11.61
C TRP A 124 -7.80 12.80 -13.03
N ALA A 125 -8.88 13.59 -13.19
CA ALA A 125 -9.38 13.99 -14.50
C ALA A 125 -8.45 15.00 -15.18
N VAL A 126 -7.83 15.89 -14.40
CA VAL A 126 -6.90 16.91 -14.94
C VAL A 126 -5.57 16.27 -15.39
N VAL A 127 -5.11 15.25 -14.68
CA VAL A 127 -3.85 14.57 -15.03
C VAL A 127 -4.03 13.43 -16.05
N GLY A 128 -5.27 13.16 -16.48
CA GLY A 128 -5.57 12.14 -17.52
C GLY A 128 -5.58 10.71 -16.97
N GLU A 129 -5.85 10.54 -15.69
CA GLU A 129 -5.82 9.26 -14.98
C GLU A 129 -7.20 8.93 -14.36
N GLU A 130 -8.28 9.21 -15.12
CA GLU A 130 -9.67 8.98 -14.66
C GLU A 130 -9.95 7.52 -14.32
N ALA A 131 -9.18 6.58 -14.90
CA ALA A 131 -9.29 5.16 -14.59
C ALA A 131 -9.11 4.85 -13.11
N ASN A 132 -8.31 5.66 -12.40
CA ASN A 132 -8.10 5.49 -10.97
C ASN A 132 -9.38 5.66 -10.14
N VAL A 133 -10.35 6.42 -10.62
CA VAL A 133 -11.58 6.78 -9.88
C VAL A 133 -12.86 6.29 -10.56
N VAL A 134 -12.75 5.35 -11.49
CA VAL A 134 -13.85 4.88 -12.36
C VAL A 134 -15.05 4.31 -11.60
N ASP A 135 -14.86 3.79 -10.42
CA ASP A 135 -15.87 3.16 -9.58
C ASP A 135 -16.40 4.05 -8.43
N PHE A 136 -16.00 5.34 -8.41
CA PHE A 136 -16.59 6.33 -7.52
C PHE A 136 -17.79 7.00 -8.16
N ASP A 137 -18.87 7.22 -7.38
CA ASP A 137 -19.88 8.20 -7.74
C ASP A 137 -19.41 9.63 -7.36
N GLU A 138 -20.15 10.65 -7.82
CA GLU A 138 -19.80 12.05 -7.59
C GLU A 138 -19.65 12.38 -6.09
N ALA A 139 -20.51 11.84 -5.23
CA ALA A 139 -20.49 12.15 -3.80
C ALA A 139 -19.31 11.48 -3.08
N SER A 140 -19.00 10.24 -3.40
CA SER A 140 -17.89 9.49 -2.82
C SER A 140 -16.55 10.02 -3.35
N LEU A 141 -16.46 10.43 -4.62
CA LEU A 141 -15.28 11.08 -5.17
C LEU A 141 -15.02 12.44 -4.51
N ALA A 142 -16.06 13.26 -4.35
CA ALA A 142 -15.93 14.53 -3.64
C ALA A 142 -15.47 14.34 -2.19
N ARG A 143 -15.91 13.28 -1.53
CA ARG A 143 -15.46 12.92 -0.19
C ARG A 143 -13.98 12.50 -0.19
N LEU A 144 -13.55 11.67 -1.14
CA LEU A 144 -12.15 11.28 -1.27
C LEU A 144 -11.23 12.50 -1.33
N TYR A 145 -11.52 13.46 -2.21
CA TYR A 145 -10.75 14.71 -2.30
C TYR A 145 -10.86 15.58 -1.03
N ALA A 146 -12.07 15.62 -0.43
CA ALA A 146 -12.27 16.40 0.78
C ALA A 146 -11.54 15.82 2.00
N GLU A 147 -11.32 14.52 2.07
CA GLU A 147 -10.64 13.84 3.17
C GLU A 147 -9.15 13.59 2.91
N ALA A 148 -8.69 13.69 1.67
CA ALA A 148 -7.29 13.48 1.30
C ALA A 148 -6.35 14.39 2.11
N ILE A 149 -5.34 13.80 2.71
CA ILE A 149 -4.28 14.48 3.48
C ILE A 149 -3.07 14.64 2.56
N PRO A 150 -2.47 15.82 2.41
CA PRO A 150 -1.25 15.97 1.64
C PRO A 150 -0.16 15.02 2.13
N ALA A 151 0.52 14.35 1.21
CA ALA A 151 1.61 13.44 1.57
C ALA A 151 2.93 14.20 1.76
N PRO A 152 3.80 13.80 2.70
CA PRO A 152 5.11 14.43 2.87
C PRO A 152 5.99 14.22 1.63
N GLU A 153 6.56 15.26 1.05
CA GLU A 153 7.47 15.16 -0.11
C GLU A 153 8.64 14.22 0.17
N GLY A 154 9.19 14.24 1.39
CA GLY A 154 10.31 13.39 1.80
C GLY A 154 9.98 11.89 1.80
N VAL A 155 8.70 11.52 1.86
CA VAL A 155 8.26 10.12 1.70
C VAL A 155 8.32 9.70 0.23
N LEU A 156 7.82 10.54 -0.67
CA LEU A 156 7.75 10.20 -2.10
C LEU A 156 9.15 10.17 -2.73
N THR A 157 9.96 11.17 -2.42
CA THR A 157 11.33 11.32 -2.97
C THR A 157 12.37 10.49 -2.21
N GLY A 158 11.96 9.89 -1.10
CA GLY A 158 12.80 9.01 -0.30
C GLY A 158 13.27 7.79 -1.09
N THR A 159 14.50 7.39 -0.85
CA THR A 159 15.11 6.23 -1.51
C THR A 159 14.85 4.97 -0.72
N VAL A 160 14.26 3.97 -1.37
CA VAL A 160 14.04 2.63 -0.79
C VAL A 160 15.38 1.98 -0.46
N ARG A 161 15.46 1.31 0.68
CA ARG A 161 16.66 0.58 1.16
C ARG A 161 16.26 -0.85 1.45
N LEU A 162 16.87 -1.77 0.69
CA LEU A 162 16.65 -3.22 0.81
C LEU A 162 18.00 -3.91 0.98
N SER A 163 18.12 -4.78 1.97
CA SER A 163 19.40 -5.38 2.34
C SER A 163 19.34 -6.88 2.65
N ASP A 164 18.16 -7.42 2.93
CA ASP A 164 17.97 -8.83 3.30
C ASP A 164 17.26 -9.61 2.19
N GLU A 165 18.00 -10.45 1.48
CA GLU A 165 17.44 -11.26 0.39
C GLU A 165 16.38 -12.28 0.84
N ARG A 166 16.24 -12.54 2.15
CA ARG A 166 15.18 -13.41 2.68
C ARG A 166 13.78 -12.84 2.42
N ARG A 167 13.65 -11.53 2.12
CA ARG A 167 12.38 -10.94 1.67
C ARG A 167 11.77 -11.65 0.47
N TYR A 168 12.61 -12.25 -0.38
CA TYR A 168 12.14 -13.02 -1.55
C TYR A 168 11.57 -14.40 -1.20
N ASP A 169 11.79 -14.87 0.03
CA ASP A 169 11.23 -16.11 0.55
C ASP A 169 9.81 -15.90 1.12
N VAL A 170 9.43 -14.64 1.39
CA VAL A 170 8.10 -14.29 1.88
C VAL A 170 7.11 -14.35 0.72
N PRO A 171 6.04 -15.17 0.80
CA PRO A 171 5.00 -15.24 -0.21
C PRO A 171 4.29 -13.90 -0.40
N VAL A 172 3.95 -13.57 -1.64
CA VAL A 172 3.28 -12.32 -2.01
C VAL A 172 2.02 -12.57 -2.81
N THR A 173 0.93 -11.88 -2.48
CA THR A 173 -0.27 -11.76 -3.30
C THR A 173 -0.33 -10.35 -3.88
N LEU A 174 -0.36 -10.23 -5.21
CA LEU A 174 -0.50 -8.97 -5.95
C LEU A 174 -1.95 -8.82 -6.41
N VAL A 175 -2.65 -7.82 -5.87
CA VAL A 175 -4.04 -7.51 -6.21
C VAL A 175 -4.05 -6.40 -7.26
N CYS A 176 -4.68 -6.67 -8.40
CA CYS A 176 -4.63 -5.85 -9.61
C CYS A 176 -5.99 -5.15 -9.84
N PRO A 177 -6.18 -3.89 -9.40
CA PRO A 177 -7.44 -3.17 -9.61
C PRO A 177 -7.52 -2.51 -10.99
N GLU A 178 -6.64 -1.56 -11.34
CA GLU A 178 -6.69 -0.77 -12.59
C GLU A 178 -6.02 -1.47 -13.78
N TYR A 179 -5.29 -2.52 -13.54
CA TYR A 179 -4.63 -3.36 -14.54
C TYR A 179 -4.91 -4.83 -14.25
N THR A 180 -4.70 -5.70 -15.22
CA THR A 180 -4.96 -7.13 -15.04
C THR A 180 -3.74 -7.88 -14.50
N ALA A 181 -3.99 -9.04 -13.88
CA ALA A 181 -2.94 -9.98 -13.50
C ALA A 181 -2.11 -10.43 -14.74
N ALA A 182 -2.71 -10.42 -15.93
CA ALA A 182 -2.01 -10.75 -17.19
C ALA A 182 -1.04 -9.61 -17.59
N ASP A 183 -1.46 -8.35 -17.48
CA ASP A 183 -0.62 -7.19 -17.73
C ASP A 183 0.59 -7.18 -16.77
N LEU A 184 0.33 -7.38 -15.49
CA LEU A 184 1.38 -7.39 -14.48
C LEU A 184 2.42 -8.51 -14.71
N ARG A 185 1.97 -9.71 -15.08
CA ARG A 185 2.88 -10.80 -15.51
C ARG A 185 3.69 -10.41 -16.74
N GLY A 186 3.07 -9.68 -17.67
CA GLY A 186 3.75 -9.15 -18.85
C GLY A 186 4.89 -8.21 -18.48
N TRP A 187 4.65 -7.25 -17.59
CA TRP A 187 5.67 -6.30 -17.08
C TRP A 187 6.81 -7.01 -16.35
N VAL A 188 6.48 -8.00 -15.52
CA VAL A 188 7.50 -8.83 -14.86
C VAL A 188 8.36 -9.58 -15.90
N ALA A 189 7.75 -10.16 -16.91
CA ALA A 189 8.46 -10.88 -17.97
C ALA A 189 9.35 -9.97 -18.84
N GLN A 190 9.00 -8.68 -18.95
CA GLN A 190 9.78 -7.65 -19.64
C GLN A 190 10.90 -7.07 -18.78
N GLY A 191 10.97 -7.44 -17.49
CA GLY A 191 11.97 -6.97 -16.55
C GLY A 191 11.69 -5.58 -15.96
N GLU A 192 10.47 -5.08 -16.11
CA GLU A 192 10.06 -3.76 -15.59
C GLU A 192 9.88 -3.76 -14.07
N LEU A 193 9.68 -4.93 -13.47
CA LEU A 193 9.45 -5.11 -12.03
C LEU A 193 10.51 -6.07 -11.43
N PRO A 194 11.75 -5.62 -11.28
CA PRO A 194 12.87 -6.48 -10.88
C PRO A 194 12.70 -7.09 -9.49
N GLU A 195 12.11 -6.37 -8.53
CA GLU A 195 11.84 -6.93 -7.19
C GLU A 195 10.80 -8.05 -7.24
N VAL A 196 9.69 -7.85 -7.95
CA VAL A 196 8.63 -8.86 -8.09
C VAL A 196 9.18 -10.13 -8.77
N SER A 197 10.06 -9.97 -9.77
CA SER A 197 10.62 -11.10 -10.53
C SER A 197 11.49 -12.04 -9.68
N ARG A 198 11.98 -11.58 -8.53
CA ARG A 198 12.84 -12.35 -7.60
C ARG A 198 12.07 -13.05 -6.48
N ILE A 199 10.83 -12.67 -6.24
CA ILE A 199 9.98 -13.30 -5.21
C ILE A 199 9.65 -14.73 -5.64
N LYS A 200 9.85 -15.69 -4.75
CA LYS A 200 9.75 -17.13 -5.07
C LYS A 200 8.30 -17.62 -5.20
N ASP A 201 7.39 -17.03 -4.45
CA ASP A 201 5.96 -17.40 -4.44
C ASP A 201 5.12 -16.15 -4.63
N VAL A 202 4.58 -15.97 -5.84
CA VAL A 202 3.75 -14.81 -6.21
C VAL A 202 2.41 -15.27 -6.74
N GLU A 203 1.35 -14.85 -6.08
CA GLU A 203 -0.02 -14.96 -6.54
C GLU A 203 -0.47 -13.63 -7.16
N TYR A 204 -1.17 -13.71 -8.29
CA TYR A 204 -1.73 -12.54 -8.99
C TYR A 204 -3.24 -12.66 -9.00
N VAL A 205 -3.94 -11.67 -8.45
CA VAL A 205 -5.40 -11.68 -8.27
C VAL A 205 -6.01 -10.46 -8.93
N ASP A 206 -6.92 -10.68 -9.88
CA ASP A 206 -7.70 -9.59 -10.48
C ASP A 206 -8.79 -9.09 -9.53
N LEU A 207 -8.86 -7.77 -9.35
CA LEU A 207 -9.95 -7.08 -8.65
C LEU A 207 -10.38 -5.85 -9.47
N PRO A 208 -10.97 -6.03 -10.66
CA PRO A 208 -11.22 -4.91 -11.58
C PRO A 208 -12.03 -3.78 -10.95
N GLY A 209 -11.52 -2.55 -11.08
CA GLY A 209 -12.11 -1.33 -10.53
C GLY A 209 -11.13 -0.17 -10.60
N GLY A 210 -11.37 0.84 -9.78
CA GLY A 210 -10.43 1.95 -9.58
C GLY A 210 -9.34 1.65 -8.57
N HIS A 211 -8.47 2.63 -8.35
CA HIS A 211 -7.26 2.51 -7.54
C HIS A 211 -7.50 2.26 -6.04
N TRP A 212 -8.70 2.54 -5.52
CA TRP A 212 -9.01 2.49 -4.08
C TRP A 212 -10.04 1.40 -3.72
N PRO A 213 -9.77 0.10 -3.95
CA PRO A 213 -10.74 -0.96 -3.69
C PRO A 213 -11.13 -1.09 -2.21
N GLN A 214 -10.32 -0.61 -1.26
CA GLN A 214 -10.67 -0.54 0.16
C GLN A 214 -11.85 0.39 0.43
N LEU A 215 -12.10 1.37 -0.46
CA LEU A 215 -13.22 2.31 -0.37
C LEU A 215 -14.41 1.89 -1.23
N THR A 216 -14.15 1.32 -2.42
CA THR A 216 -15.18 1.04 -3.44
C THR A 216 -15.63 -0.41 -3.48
N GLN A 217 -14.75 -1.36 -3.11
CA GLN A 217 -15.00 -2.81 -3.12
C GLN A 217 -14.51 -3.51 -1.84
N PRO A 218 -14.75 -2.96 -0.62
CA PRO A 218 -14.11 -3.42 0.61
C PRO A 218 -14.35 -4.90 0.93
N GLU A 219 -15.56 -5.41 0.67
CA GLU A 219 -15.90 -6.81 0.92
C GLU A 219 -15.13 -7.79 0.01
N LYS A 220 -14.92 -7.42 -1.26
CA LYS A 220 -14.17 -8.26 -2.19
C LYS A 220 -12.68 -8.25 -1.82
N LEU A 221 -12.14 -7.06 -1.54
CA LEU A 221 -10.75 -6.93 -1.10
C LEU A 221 -10.49 -7.70 0.20
N ALA A 222 -11.40 -7.57 1.17
CA ALA A 222 -11.28 -8.31 2.42
C ALA A 222 -11.26 -9.83 2.21
N ARG A 223 -12.06 -10.38 1.30
CA ARG A 223 -12.02 -11.82 0.96
C ARG A 223 -10.67 -12.23 0.40
N ILE A 224 -10.09 -11.45 -0.51
CA ILE A 224 -8.75 -11.72 -1.05
C ILE A 224 -7.71 -11.73 0.08
N ILE A 225 -7.79 -10.76 1.01
CA ILE A 225 -6.89 -10.70 2.16
C ILE A 225 -7.09 -11.91 3.09
N LEU A 226 -8.33 -12.35 3.31
CA LEU A 226 -8.65 -13.55 4.10
C LEU A 226 -8.09 -14.82 3.44
N ASP A 227 -8.26 -14.97 2.13
CA ASP A 227 -7.71 -16.11 1.37
C ASP A 227 -6.17 -16.13 1.44
N ALA A 228 -5.54 -14.96 1.42
CA ALA A 228 -4.10 -14.81 1.60
C ALA A 228 -3.62 -15.10 3.03
N ALA A 229 -4.50 -14.96 4.03
CA ALA A 229 -4.18 -15.20 5.43
C ALA A 229 -4.32 -16.69 5.84
N GLY A 230 -5.01 -17.51 5.04
CA GLY A 230 -5.18 -18.98 5.24
C GLY A 230 -6.29 -19.29 6.23
#